data_a8830514b3eb4281832abe0afe97c35c
#
_entry.id   a8830514b3eb4281832abe0afe97c35c
#
_cell.length_a   1.000
_cell.length_b   1.000
_cell.length_c   1.000
_cell.angle_alpha   90.00
_cell.angle_beta   90.00
_cell.angle_gamma   90.00
#
_symmetry.space_group_name_H-M   'P 1'
#
loop_
_entity.id
_entity.type
_entity.pdbx_description
1 polymer ?
#
loop_
_entity_poly.entity_id
_entity_poly.type
_entity_poly.pdbx_seq_one_letter_code
_entity_poly.pdbx_strand_id
1 'polypeptide(L)'
;MAEIRADPPGDDRVAQVIDRDEVERSFRRLSPEHRAVLVLHFVIGLPIREVAEVLGVPMGTAASRLHYATQSFRAAFEADARSAGAWRTTA
;
A
#
# COMPACT_ATOMS: atom_id res chain seq x y z
N MET A 1 -21.66 4.88 8.84
CA MET A 1 -21.31 4.67 8.43
C MET A 1 -20.95 4.64 7.60
N ALA A 2 -20.72 4.56 7.19
CA ALA A 2 -20.32 4.54 6.44
C ALA A 2 -20.11 4.98 5.68
N GLU A 3 -20.34 5.26 5.62
CA GLU A 3 -20.27 5.77 4.95
C GLU A 3 -19.54 6.25 4.59
N ILE A 4 -19.32 6.33 4.99
CA ILE A 4 -18.70 6.77 4.71
C ILE A 4 -17.82 6.63 4.23
N ARG A 5 -17.79 6.12 4.22
CA ARG A 5 -17.02 5.95 3.62
C ARG A 5 -16.98 6.47 2.80
N ALA A 6 -17.55 6.90 3.26
CA ALA A 6 -17.91 7.32 2.06
C ALA A 6 -16.90 8.05 1.41
N ASP A 7 -16.40 7.52 0.49
CA ASP A 7 -15.32 8.11 -0.19
C ASP A 7 -15.73 9.35 -0.89
N PRO A 8 -14.95 10.41 -0.80
CA PRO A 8 -15.20 11.58 -1.60
C PRO A 8 -15.13 11.21 -3.08
N PRO A 9 -15.94 11.85 -3.90
CA PRO A 9 -15.92 11.54 -5.33
C PRO A 9 -14.56 11.72 -5.97
N GLY A 10 -13.76 12.65 -5.48
CA GLY A 10 -12.43 12.83 -6.02
C GLY A 10 -11.55 11.62 -5.81
N ASP A 11 -11.69 11.00 -4.65
CA ASP A 11 -10.92 9.80 -4.37
C ASP A 11 -11.32 8.68 -5.27
N ASP A 12 -12.59 8.58 -5.59
CA ASP A 12 -13.04 7.54 -6.49
C ASP A 12 -12.39 7.67 -7.86
N ARG A 13 -12.29 8.91 -8.35
CA ARG A 13 -11.66 9.10 -9.63
C ARG A 13 -10.18 8.76 -9.60
N VAL A 14 -9.52 9.09 -8.51
CA VAL A 14 -8.11 8.74 -8.37
C VAL A 14 -7.96 7.23 -8.35
N ALA A 15 -8.84 6.55 -7.63
CA ALA A 15 -8.78 5.10 -7.57
C ALA A 15 -8.99 4.48 -8.94
N GLN A 16 -9.85 5.09 -9.75
CA GLN A 16 -10.09 4.57 -11.08
C GLN A 16 -8.88 4.74 -11.98
N VAL A 17 -8.12 5.82 -11.77
CA VAL A 17 -6.93 6.05 -12.57
C VAL A 17 -5.81 5.08 -12.21
N ILE A 18 -5.76 4.69 -10.94
CA ILE A 18 -4.71 3.79 -10.49
C ILE A 18 -5.00 2.38 -11.00
N ASP A 19 -4.10 1.90 -11.82
CA ASP A 19 -4.22 0.58 -12.39
C ASP A 19 -3.92 -0.48 -11.34
N ARG A 20 -4.79 -1.47 -11.25
CA ARG A 20 -4.58 -2.57 -10.31
C ARG A 20 -3.26 -3.26 -10.59
N ASP A 21 -2.89 -3.40 -11.85
CA ASP A 21 -1.65 -4.06 -12.21
C ASP A 21 -0.46 -3.26 -11.72
N GLU A 22 -0.55 -1.95 -11.75
CA GLU A 22 0.53 -1.11 -11.23
C GLU A 22 0.70 -1.32 -9.73
N VAL A 23 -0.41 -1.39 -9.01
CA VAL A 23 -0.37 -1.62 -7.58
C VAL A 23 0.27 -2.98 -7.30
N GLU A 24 -0.15 -3.99 -8.03
CA GLU A 24 0.41 -5.32 -7.82
C GLU A 24 1.88 -5.39 -8.14
N ARG A 25 2.31 -4.72 -9.19
CA ARG A 25 3.73 -4.70 -9.54
C ARG A 25 4.55 -4.05 -8.45
N SER A 26 4.07 -2.91 -7.96
CA SER A 26 4.77 -2.22 -6.88
C SER A 26 4.81 -3.07 -5.63
N PHE A 27 3.71 -3.73 -5.32
CA PHE A 27 3.61 -4.58 -4.16
C PHE A 27 4.58 -5.75 -4.23
N ARG A 28 4.73 -6.34 -5.41
CA ARG A 28 5.63 -7.46 -5.58
C ARG A 28 7.10 -7.10 -5.41
N ARG A 29 7.42 -5.83 -5.55
CA ARG A 29 8.79 -5.37 -5.35
C ARG A 29 9.20 -5.37 -3.88
N LEU A 30 8.23 -5.46 -3.00
CA LEU A 30 8.50 -5.41 -1.57
C LEU A 30 8.98 -6.76 -1.08
N SER A 31 9.73 -6.73 0.03
CA SER A 31 10.09 -7.97 0.68
C SER A 31 8.84 -8.65 1.22
N PRO A 32 8.89 -9.97 1.44
CA PRO A 32 7.72 -10.65 2.01
C PRO A 32 7.29 -10.07 3.33
N GLU A 33 8.24 -9.62 4.14
CA GLU A 33 7.91 -9.04 5.45
C GLU A 33 7.14 -7.75 5.30
N HIS A 34 7.54 -6.91 4.34
CA HIS A 34 6.83 -5.67 4.10
C HIS A 34 5.44 -5.93 3.54
N ARG A 35 5.33 -6.90 2.63
CA ARG A 35 4.03 -7.25 2.08
C ARG A 35 3.08 -7.73 3.16
N ALA A 36 3.60 -8.57 4.06
CA ALA A 36 2.75 -9.14 5.11
C ALA A 36 2.16 -8.05 6.01
N VAL A 37 2.99 -7.11 6.43
CA VAL A 37 2.50 -6.09 7.34
C VAL A 37 1.51 -5.17 6.66
N LEU A 38 1.70 -4.88 5.37
CA LEU A 38 0.77 -4.05 4.64
C LEU A 38 -0.57 -4.75 4.46
N VAL A 39 -0.54 -6.03 4.13
CA VAL A 39 -1.78 -6.77 3.94
C VAL A 39 -2.54 -6.88 5.26
N LEU A 40 -1.86 -7.21 6.33
CA LEU A 40 -2.54 -7.38 7.61
C LEU A 40 -3.17 -6.07 8.08
N HIS A 41 -2.49 -4.98 7.89
CA HIS A 41 -2.98 -3.71 8.41
C HIS A 41 -3.99 -3.05 7.47
N PHE A 42 -3.68 -2.96 6.19
CA PHE A 42 -4.50 -2.17 5.27
C PHE A 42 -5.58 -2.99 4.58
N VAL A 43 -5.31 -4.24 4.27
CA VAL A 43 -6.29 -5.05 3.55
C VAL A 43 -7.21 -5.76 4.52
N ILE A 44 -6.64 -6.41 5.52
CA ILE A 44 -7.44 -7.14 6.50
C ILE A 44 -7.99 -6.20 7.56
N GLY A 45 -7.26 -5.13 7.86
CA GLY A 45 -7.77 -4.11 8.77
C GLY A 45 -7.40 -4.31 10.21
N LEU A 46 -6.34 -5.05 10.49
CA LEU A 46 -5.94 -5.29 11.87
C LEU A 46 -5.23 -4.07 12.45
N PRO A 47 -5.51 -3.72 13.69
CA PRO A 47 -4.71 -2.71 14.36
C PRO A 47 -3.28 -3.20 14.54
N ILE A 48 -2.36 -2.26 14.70
CA ILE A 48 -0.94 -2.63 14.70
C ILE A 48 -0.61 -3.62 15.80
N ARG A 49 -1.31 -3.54 16.93
CA ARG A 49 -1.07 -4.48 18.02
C ARG A 49 -1.35 -5.91 17.56
N GLU A 50 -2.44 -6.10 16.84
CA GLU A 50 -2.79 -7.42 16.37
C GLU A 50 -1.89 -7.87 15.24
N VAL A 51 -1.44 -6.92 14.41
CA VAL A 51 -0.46 -7.25 13.39
C VAL A 51 0.80 -7.81 14.05
N ALA A 52 1.24 -7.18 15.14
CA ALA A 52 2.42 -7.64 15.85
C ALA A 52 2.21 -9.06 16.36
N GLU A 53 1.02 -9.34 16.88
CA GLU A 53 0.72 -10.68 17.38
C GLU A 53 0.77 -11.71 16.27
N VAL A 54 0.17 -11.40 15.13
CA VAL A 54 0.17 -12.33 14.01
C VAL A 54 1.59 -12.59 13.53
N LEU A 55 2.40 -11.56 13.46
CA LEU A 55 3.76 -11.70 12.97
C LEU A 55 4.72 -12.25 14.02
N GLY A 56 4.30 -12.28 15.29
CA GLY A 56 5.15 -12.76 16.34
C GLY A 56 6.31 -11.83 16.67
N VAL A 57 6.09 -10.52 16.57
CA VAL A 57 7.14 -9.54 16.84
C VAL A 57 6.62 -8.53 17.84
N PRO A 58 7.54 -7.78 18.48
CA PRO A 58 7.10 -6.71 19.38
C PRO A 58 6.33 -5.63 18.60
N MET A 59 5.47 -4.95 19.33
CA MET A 59 4.63 -3.93 18.71
C MET A 59 5.46 -2.83 18.04
N GLY A 60 6.55 -2.41 18.71
CA GLY A 60 7.40 -1.40 18.11
C GLY A 60 8.03 -1.87 16.80
N THR A 61 8.37 -3.15 16.74
CA THR A 61 8.92 -3.71 15.52
C THR A 61 7.87 -3.72 14.42
N ALA A 62 6.63 -4.10 14.75
CA ALA A 62 5.57 -4.08 13.76
C ALA A 62 5.31 -2.68 13.26
N ALA A 63 5.31 -1.70 14.16
CA ALA A 63 5.08 -0.31 13.78
C ALA A 63 6.19 0.19 12.86
N SER A 64 7.43 -0.09 13.19
CA SER A 64 8.55 0.30 12.33
C SER A 64 8.47 -0.38 10.98
N ARG A 65 8.14 -1.66 10.99
CA ARG A 65 8.04 -2.41 9.75
C ARG A 65 6.93 -1.85 8.88
N LEU A 66 5.81 -1.47 9.50
CA LEU A 66 4.73 -0.85 8.74
C LEU A 66 5.17 0.47 8.13
N HIS A 67 5.90 1.26 8.91
CA HIS A 67 6.38 2.54 8.42
C HIS A 67 7.27 2.37 7.20
N TYR A 68 8.25 1.47 7.30
CA TYR A 68 9.18 1.28 6.19
C TYR A 68 8.51 0.59 5.02
N ALA A 69 7.58 -0.33 5.29
CA ALA A 69 6.85 -0.96 4.20
C ALA A 69 6.03 0.05 3.42
N THR A 70 5.40 0.99 4.12
CA THR A 70 4.63 2.03 3.46
C THR A 70 5.51 2.91 2.60
N GLN A 71 6.68 3.28 3.13
CA GLN A 71 7.61 4.09 2.36
C GLN A 71 8.13 3.35 1.14
N SER A 72 8.46 2.07 1.31
CA SER A 72 8.96 1.28 0.19
C SER A 72 7.90 1.12 -0.89
N PHE A 73 6.66 0.88 -0.48
CA PHE A 73 5.59 0.76 -1.45
C PHE A 73 5.38 2.06 -2.20
N ARG A 74 5.37 3.16 -1.47
CA ARG A 74 5.17 4.47 -2.11
C ARG A 74 6.27 4.74 -3.11
N ALA A 75 7.52 4.46 -2.75
CA ALA A 75 8.62 4.71 -3.66
C ALA A 75 8.52 3.83 -4.90
N ALA A 76 8.17 2.56 -4.72
CA ALA A 76 8.02 1.66 -5.86
C ALA A 76 6.87 2.10 -6.75
N PHE A 77 5.76 2.49 -6.14
CA PHE A 77 4.60 2.90 -6.90
C PHE A 77 4.88 4.17 -7.69
N GLU A 78 5.56 5.11 -7.07
CA GLU A 78 5.89 6.37 -7.76
C GLU A 78 6.87 6.13 -8.90
N ALA A 79 7.80 5.23 -8.71
CA ALA A 79 8.74 4.90 -9.78
C ALA A 79 8.01 4.28 -10.95
N ASP A 80 7.09 3.36 -10.68
CA ASP A 80 6.31 2.74 -11.75
C ASP A 80 5.41 3.75 -12.42
N ALA A 81 4.83 4.64 -11.66
CA ALA A 81 3.94 5.67 -12.21
C ALA A 81 4.71 6.62 -13.11
N ARG A 82 5.92 6.99 -12.69
CA ARG A 82 6.74 7.88 -13.51
C ARG A 82 7.10 7.22 -14.84
N SER A 83 7.44 5.95 -14.79
CA SER A 83 7.76 5.23 -16.02
C SER A 83 6.55 5.17 -16.94
N ALA A 84 5.41 4.85 -16.40
CA ALA A 84 4.19 4.78 -17.19
C ALA A 84 3.83 6.15 -17.74
N GLY A 85 3.98 7.18 -16.91
CA GLY A 85 3.67 8.54 -17.34
C GLY A 85 4.59 9.00 -18.45
N ALA A 86 5.87 8.72 -18.32
CA ALA A 86 6.81 9.11 -19.36
C ALA A 86 6.50 8.40 -20.65
N TRP A 87 6.13 7.15 -20.55
CA TRP A 87 5.81 6.36 -21.72
C TRP A 87 4.58 6.94 -22.44
N ARG A 88 3.58 7.27 -21.66
CA ARG A 88 2.36 7.84 -22.24
C ARG A 88 2.61 9.21 -22.85
N THR A 89 3.48 9.97 -22.22
CA THR A 89 3.82 11.28 -22.75
C THR A 89 4.49 11.17 -24.11
N THR A 90 5.31 10.17 -24.26
CA THR A 90 5.99 9.94 -25.51
C THR A 90 5.03 9.55 -26.61
N ALA A 91 4.04 8.83 -26.23
CA ALA A 91 3.06 8.40 -27.21
C ALA A 91 2.16 9.55 -27.60
#